data_4defd00d786a80a6d259e299ad694fbd
#
_entry.id   4defd00d786a80a6d259e299ad694fbd
#
_cell.length_a   1.000
_cell.length_b   1.000
_cell.length_c   1.000
_cell.angle_alpha   90.00
_cell.angle_beta   90.00
_cell.angle_gamma   90.00
#
_symmetry.space_group_name_H-M   'P 1'
#
loop_
_entity.id
_entity.type
_entity.pdbx_description
1 polymer ?
#
loop_
_entity_poly.entity_id
_entity_poly.type
_entity_poly.pdbx_seq_one_letter_code
_entity_poly.pdbx_strand_id
1 'polypeptide(L)'
;MKETSAKKLLLKNAKIYDGSAAPAFTGDVLVEGDRILEVAPSIAADDDFEVTDLHGLSLAPGFIDAHSHNDWFALRKDSGKYFAPFIKQGITTFVSGNCGLSATGFAD
;
A
#
# COMPACT_ATOMS: atom_id res chain seq x y z
N MET A 1 11.74 -19.35 -19.59
CA MET A 1 10.58 -18.68 -18.93
C MET A 1 10.70 -17.19 -19.17
N LYS A 2 9.74 -16.60 -19.84
CA LYS A 2 9.63 -15.14 -19.84
C LYS A 2 9.18 -14.72 -18.44
N GLU A 3 9.99 -13.99 -17.70
CA GLU A 3 9.50 -13.17 -16.59
C GLU A 3 8.42 -12.26 -17.17
N THR A 4 7.18 -12.48 -16.76
CA THR A 4 6.12 -11.50 -16.98
C THR A 4 6.50 -10.30 -16.13
N SER A 5 7.13 -9.30 -16.75
CA SER A 5 7.33 -7.99 -16.14
C SER A 5 5.98 -7.55 -15.56
N ALA A 6 5.95 -7.24 -14.28
CA ALA A 6 4.74 -6.73 -13.63
C ALA A 6 4.32 -5.48 -14.41
N LYS A 7 3.04 -5.43 -14.82
CA LYS A 7 2.50 -4.29 -15.56
C LYS A 7 2.64 -3.05 -14.69
N LYS A 8 3.14 -1.96 -15.24
CA LYS A 8 3.24 -0.69 -14.52
C LYS A 8 1.85 -0.09 -14.36
N LEU A 9 1.57 0.41 -13.17
CA LEU A 9 0.33 1.12 -12.83
C LEU A 9 0.61 2.60 -12.70
N LEU A 10 -0.04 3.41 -13.52
CA LEU A 10 0.02 4.86 -13.46
C LEU A 10 -1.26 5.41 -12.83
N LEU A 11 -1.13 5.98 -11.64
CA LEU A 11 -2.20 6.66 -10.91
C LEU A 11 -2.12 8.15 -11.24
N LYS A 12 -3.13 8.68 -11.93
CA LYS A 12 -3.17 10.06 -12.39
C LYS A 12 -4.08 10.95 -11.57
N ASN A 13 -3.76 12.23 -11.55
CA ASN A 13 -4.61 13.29 -10.98
C ASN A 13 -4.96 13.03 -9.50
N ALA A 14 -4.00 12.57 -8.72
CA ALA A 14 -4.16 12.35 -7.29
C ALA A 14 -3.88 13.64 -6.48
N LYS A 15 -4.54 13.80 -5.33
CA LYS A 15 -4.08 14.68 -4.27
C LYS A 15 -3.14 13.90 -3.37
N ILE A 16 -1.83 14.11 -3.54
CA ILE A 16 -0.77 13.29 -2.94
C ILE A 16 -0.38 13.84 -1.57
N TYR A 17 -0.41 12.93 -0.57
CA TYR A 17 0.14 13.10 0.76
C TYR A 17 1.33 12.14 0.89
N ASP A 18 2.54 12.64 0.80
CA ASP A 18 3.76 11.82 0.72
C ASP A 18 4.33 11.37 2.07
N GLY A 19 3.69 11.78 3.17
CA GLY A 19 4.14 11.46 4.54
C GLY A 19 5.28 12.35 5.06
N SER A 20 5.74 13.34 4.30
CA SER A 20 6.82 14.25 4.71
C SER A 20 6.38 15.39 5.62
N ALA A 21 5.09 15.47 5.96
CA ALA A 21 4.44 16.61 6.60
C ALA A 21 4.41 17.91 5.76
N ALA A 22 4.87 17.86 4.51
CA ALA A 22 4.69 18.94 3.56
C ALA A 22 3.23 19.04 3.10
N PRO A 23 2.77 20.20 2.59
CA PRO A 23 1.43 20.33 2.02
C PRO A 23 1.21 19.33 0.89
N ALA A 24 0.00 18.76 0.82
CA ALA A 24 -0.39 17.89 -0.27
C ALA A 24 -0.34 18.63 -1.62
N PHE A 25 0.00 17.94 -2.67
CA PHE A 25 0.07 18.47 -4.03
C PHE A 25 -0.70 17.57 -5.01
N THR A 26 -1.10 18.13 -6.14
CA THR A 26 -1.72 17.35 -7.22
C THR A 26 -0.63 16.78 -8.11
N GLY A 27 -0.72 15.49 -8.42
CA GLY A 27 0.27 14.82 -9.25
C GLY A 27 -0.10 13.38 -9.59
N ASP A 28 0.88 12.71 -10.19
CA ASP A 28 0.77 11.33 -10.66
C ASP A 28 1.79 10.45 -9.93
N VAL A 29 1.46 9.17 -9.82
CA VAL A 29 2.35 8.15 -9.22
C VAL A 29 2.45 6.94 -10.14
N LEU A 30 3.67 6.55 -10.46
CA LEU A 30 3.97 5.33 -11.23
C LEU A 30 4.45 4.23 -10.29
N VAL A 31 3.82 3.08 -10.37
CA VAL A 31 4.12 1.90 -9.54
C VAL A 31 4.43 0.70 -10.43
N GLU A 32 5.39 -0.12 -10.03
CA GLU A 32 5.68 -1.42 -10.64
C GLU A 32 5.88 -2.46 -9.53
N GLY A 33 5.02 -3.47 -9.51
CA GLY A 33 5.04 -4.48 -8.45
C GLY A 33 4.87 -3.85 -7.06
N ASP A 34 5.89 -3.95 -6.22
CA ASP A 34 5.94 -3.40 -4.86
C ASP A 34 6.72 -2.07 -4.75
N ARG A 35 7.04 -1.44 -5.89
CA ARG A 35 7.89 -0.24 -5.94
C ARG A 35 7.16 0.96 -6.51
N ILE A 36 7.31 2.10 -5.85
CA ILE A 36 7.00 3.41 -6.42
C ILE A 36 8.20 3.81 -7.26
N LEU A 37 8.00 3.95 -8.59
CA LEU A 37 9.06 4.30 -9.51
C LEU A 37 9.22 5.82 -9.64
N GLU A 38 8.10 6.54 -9.66
CA GLU A 38 8.10 7.98 -9.88
C GLU A 38 6.89 8.63 -9.19
N VAL A 39 7.10 9.82 -8.66
CA VAL A 39 6.07 10.74 -8.17
C VAL A 39 6.36 12.10 -8.77
N ALA A 40 5.45 12.63 -9.57
CA ALA A 40 5.68 13.89 -10.28
C ALA A 40 4.36 14.66 -10.48
N PRO A 41 4.41 15.97 -10.77
CA PRO A 41 3.22 16.75 -11.10
C PRO A 41 2.46 16.21 -12.31
N SER A 42 3.16 15.56 -13.24
CA SER A 42 2.58 14.85 -14.37
C SER A 42 3.54 13.82 -14.91
N ILE A 43 3.04 12.62 -15.19
CA ILE A 43 3.78 11.52 -15.80
C ILE A 43 3.11 11.18 -17.13
N ALA A 44 3.90 11.11 -18.22
CA ALA A 44 3.39 10.69 -19.51
C ALA A 44 2.96 9.21 -19.45
N ALA A 45 1.76 8.92 -19.97
CA ALA A 45 1.33 7.54 -20.09
C ALA A 45 2.09 6.85 -21.25
N ASP A 46 2.34 5.56 -21.08
CA ASP A 46 2.90 4.67 -22.10
C ASP A 46 1.89 3.56 -22.39
N ASP A 47 1.94 2.99 -23.58
CA ASP A 47 1.03 1.93 -24.02
C ASP A 47 1.11 0.67 -23.12
N ASP A 48 2.24 0.46 -22.47
CA ASP A 48 2.46 -0.65 -21.54
C ASP A 48 1.95 -0.38 -20.12
N PHE A 49 1.42 0.83 -19.84
CA PHE A 49 0.92 1.17 -18.52
C PHE A 49 -0.57 0.86 -18.37
N GLU A 50 -0.94 0.35 -17.21
CA GLU A 50 -2.31 0.39 -16.73
C GLU A 50 -2.56 1.78 -16.11
N VAL A 51 -3.48 2.55 -16.67
CA VAL A 51 -3.73 3.93 -16.24
C VAL A 51 -5.05 4.01 -15.48
N THR A 52 -5.00 4.60 -14.29
CA THR A 52 -6.19 4.89 -13.47
C THR A 52 -6.21 6.39 -13.13
N ASP A 53 -7.28 7.08 -13.55
CA ASP A 53 -7.50 8.47 -13.14
C ASP A 53 -8.20 8.51 -11.78
N LEU A 54 -7.58 9.16 -10.81
CA LEU A 54 -8.10 9.28 -9.45
C LEU A 54 -9.02 10.51 -9.26
N HIS A 55 -9.15 11.36 -10.28
CA HIS A 55 -10.07 12.51 -10.26
C HIS A 55 -9.96 13.38 -9.00
N GLY A 56 -8.75 13.59 -8.48
CA GLY A 56 -8.50 14.38 -7.27
C GLY A 56 -8.72 13.63 -5.95
N LEU A 57 -8.93 12.31 -5.98
CA LEU A 57 -8.94 11.52 -4.75
C LEU A 57 -7.60 11.62 -4.02
N SER A 58 -7.66 11.53 -2.70
CA SER A 58 -6.46 11.52 -1.86
C SER A 58 -5.69 10.22 -2.03
N LEU A 59 -4.39 10.34 -2.26
CA LEU A 59 -3.44 9.22 -2.32
C LEU A 59 -2.38 9.42 -1.24
N ALA A 60 -2.18 8.41 -0.42
CA ALA A 60 -1.22 8.42 0.68
C ALA A 60 -0.61 7.03 0.87
N PRO A 61 0.54 6.91 1.58
CA PRO A 61 0.99 5.63 2.10
C PRO A 61 -0.09 4.97 2.96
N GLY A 62 -0.12 3.63 2.98
CA GLY A 62 -1.02 2.90 3.85
C GLY A 62 -0.76 3.21 5.32
N PHE A 63 -1.81 3.18 6.13
CA PHE A 63 -1.71 3.44 7.56
C PHE A 63 -0.98 2.32 8.29
N ILE A 64 -0.24 2.70 9.33
CA ILE A 64 0.44 1.78 10.25
C ILE A 64 -0.36 1.76 11.55
N ASP A 65 -0.90 0.59 11.89
CA ASP A 65 -1.50 0.36 13.21
C ASP A 65 -0.39 0.03 14.19
N ALA A 66 -0.10 0.96 15.09
CA ALA A 66 1.01 0.85 16.02
C ALA A 66 0.74 -0.10 17.20
N HIS A 67 -0.48 -0.61 17.36
CA HIS A 67 -0.83 -1.54 18.41
C HIS A 67 -1.94 -2.49 17.97
N SER A 68 -1.56 -3.69 17.56
CA SER A 68 -2.48 -4.71 17.08
C SER A 68 -2.09 -6.10 17.58
N HIS A 69 -3.10 -6.96 17.70
CA HIS A 69 -2.94 -8.39 18.01
C HIS A 69 -3.31 -9.28 16.82
N ASN A 70 -3.26 -8.74 15.59
CA ASN A 70 -3.58 -9.48 14.38
C ASN A 70 -2.54 -10.55 14.00
N ASP A 71 -1.38 -10.52 14.61
CA ASP A 71 -0.36 -11.56 14.52
C ASP A 71 -0.89 -12.95 14.89
N TRP A 72 -1.88 -13.06 15.80
CA TRP A 72 -2.58 -14.31 16.13
C TRP A 72 -3.28 -14.97 14.93
N PHE A 73 -3.58 -14.21 13.89
CA PHE A 73 -4.29 -14.68 12.70
C PHE A 73 -3.40 -14.72 11.47
N ALA A 74 -2.16 -14.22 11.55
CA ALA A 74 -1.30 -14.00 10.40
C ALA A 74 -0.96 -15.30 9.63
N LEU A 75 -0.75 -16.40 10.35
CA LEU A 75 -0.39 -17.69 9.75
C LEU A 75 -1.58 -18.59 9.45
N ARG A 76 -2.80 -18.15 9.70
CA ARG A 76 -3.98 -18.96 9.39
C ARG A 76 -4.22 -19.00 7.89
N LYS A 77 -4.66 -20.17 7.38
CA LYS A 77 -5.03 -20.34 5.96
C LYS A 77 -6.15 -19.40 5.52
N ASP A 78 -7.00 -18.97 6.46
CA ASP A 78 -8.10 -18.05 6.24
C ASP A 78 -7.79 -16.62 6.71
N SER A 79 -6.51 -16.29 6.86
CA SER A 79 -6.06 -14.98 7.36
C SER A 79 -6.66 -13.78 6.63
N GLY A 80 -6.90 -13.91 5.32
CA GLY A 80 -7.48 -12.83 4.51
C GLY A 80 -8.79 -12.28 5.06
N LYS A 81 -9.65 -13.12 5.65
CA LYS A 81 -10.92 -12.65 6.23
C LYS A 81 -10.72 -11.79 7.48
N TYR A 82 -9.64 -12.03 8.24
CA TYR A 82 -9.31 -11.24 9.44
C TYR A 82 -8.63 -9.93 9.07
N PHE A 83 -7.86 -9.90 7.98
CA PHE A 83 -7.15 -8.69 7.54
C PHE A 83 -7.98 -7.81 6.60
N ALA A 84 -8.99 -8.36 5.91
CA ALA A 84 -9.81 -7.58 4.98
C ALA A 84 -10.42 -6.30 5.59
N PRO A 85 -10.94 -6.28 6.83
CA PRO A 85 -11.46 -5.05 7.43
C PRO A 85 -10.38 -3.96 7.60
N PHE A 86 -9.15 -4.35 7.89
CA PHE A 86 -8.01 -3.42 8.06
C PHE A 86 -7.62 -2.82 6.72
N ILE A 87 -7.44 -3.66 5.70
CA ILE A 87 -7.08 -3.21 4.34
C ILE A 87 -8.14 -2.30 3.76
N LYS A 88 -9.43 -2.60 3.99
CA LYS A 88 -10.54 -1.74 3.54
C LYS A 88 -10.57 -0.36 4.20
N GLN A 89 -9.89 -0.20 5.33
CA GLN A 89 -9.70 1.09 6.01
C GLN A 89 -8.36 1.75 5.67
N GLY A 90 -7.56 1.14 4.77
CA GLY A 90 -6.25 1.66 4.37
C GLY A 90 -5.11 1.28 5.31
N ILE A 91 -5.32 0.37 6.26
CA ILE A 91 -4.26 -0.12 7.15
C ILE A 91 -3.52 -1.24 6.41
N THR A 92 -2.24 -1.04 6.13
CA THR A 92 -1.39 -1.97 5.38
C THR A 92 -0.27 -2.59 6.22
N THR A 93 -0.05 -2.06 7.40
CA THR A 93 1.00 -2.50 8.32
C THR A 93 0.49 -2.45 9.74
N PHE A 94 0.90 -3.39 10.57
CA PHE A 94 0.63 -3.34 12.01
C PHE A 94 1.88 -3.71 12.81
N VAL A 95 1.93 -3.23 14.04
CA VAL A 95 2.95 -3.57 15.02
C VAL A 95 2.32 -4.44 16.09
N SER A 96 2.85 -5.65 16.29
CA SER A 96 2.45 -6.55 17.36
C SER A 96 3.45 -6.50 18.52
N GLY A 97 3.08 -7.09 19.65
CA GLY A 97 3.95 -7.18 20.82
C GLY A 97 4.16 -5.87 21.59
N ASN A 98 3.53 -4.79 21.19
CA ASN A 98 3.71 -3.47 21.79
C ASN A 98 3.33 -3.40 23.28
N CYS A 99 2.36 -4.23 23.72
CA CYS A 99 1.97 -4.35 25.12
C CYS A 99 2.60 -5.56 25.84
N GLY A 100 3.63 -6.18 25.24
CA GLY A 100 4.28 -7.37 25.77
C GLY A 100 3.56 -8.69 25.50
N LEU A 101 2.46 -8.68 24.74
CA LEU A 101 1.69 -9.86 24.33
C LEU A 101 1.71 -10.00 22.83
N SER A 102 2.28 -11.09 22.34
CA SER A 102 2.44 -11.37 20.90
C SER A 102 2.43 -12.87 20.65
N ALA A 103 2.01 -13.26 19.46
CA ALA A 103 2.08 -14.62 18.96
C ALA A 103 3.46 -14.93 18.34
N THR A 104 4.54 -14.47 18.95
CA THR A 104 5.91 -14.78 18.51
C THR A 104 6.28 -16.23 18.80
N GLY A 105 7.08 -16.83 17.92
CA GLY A 105 7.56 -18.20 18.11
C GLY A 105 6.75 -19.27 17.36
N PHE A 106 6.04 -18.90 16.35
CA PHE A 106 5.52 -19.84 15.35
C PHE A 106 6.67 -20.34 14.48
N ALA A 107 7.57 -21.10 15.09
CA ALA A 107 8.41 -21.99 14.33
C ALA A 107 7.73 -23.36 14.40
N ASP A 108 7.35 -23.86 13.26
CA ASP A 108 7.07 -25.20 12.77
C ASP A 108 5.78 -25.37 12.02
#